data_96e8dc103c727911d80d88e9da5fee47
#
_entry.id   96e8dc103c727911d80d88e9da5fee47
#
_cell.length_a   1.000
_cell.length_b   1.000
_cell.length_c   1.000
_cell.angle_alpha   90.00
_cell.angle_beta   90.00
_cell.angle_gamma   90.00
#
_symmetry.space_group_name_H-M   'P 1'
#
loop_
_entity.id
_entity.type
_entity.pdbx_description
1 polymer ?
#
loop_
_entity_poly.entity_id
_entity_poly.type
_entity_poly.pdbx_seq_one_letter_code
_entity_poly.pdbx_strand_id
1 'polypeptide(L)'
;MSKKKEGLALKKRRKTGRLKSGIAFRKKGRNYMFCRVFGGACTGIDGRIVRVEADAGNGLPSFHIVGEISAEVRESGMRIRTAVKNSGFSLPPKRYLVNLAPSGFRKSGTGFDLPSAVALLCCIEQISPKFLNNSLFIGELSLNGSLVPVRGILPVVSQAVKEGFLYCFVPPGNVQEALIISGMTVYGAESLKAVIDHLQGIRELVPAEPLAPPEVKEGSGFPLDFGDIRGQAAGKRCARIAAAGWHHLLLIGPPGSGKTMMAERIPYIMPPMSREEQMEVTKIYSAAGRLKPGSGLISARPFRRPHHSVSDKVLIGGGLVPGPGEMSLAHDGVLFLDEFAEFSRPALEALRQPLELGTVFIHRLRGSSTFPAKPLVVAAMNPCRCGYYPDKNRC
;
A
#
# COMPACT_ATOMS: atom_id res chain seq x y z
N MET A 1 20.33 -17.54 -36.40
CA MET A 1 21.19 -16.44 -35.82
C MET A 1 20.52 -15.73 -34.67
N SER A 2 19.48 -16.27 -34.00
CA SER A 2 18.71 -15.60 -32.94
C SER A 2 19.17 -15.97 -31.49
N LYS A 3 19.64 -17.15 -31.22
CA LYS A 3 20.00 -17.63 -29.86
C LYS A 3 21.32 -17.09 -29.27
N LYS A 4 22.17 -16.41 -30.05
CA LYS A 4 23.44 -15.81 -29.56
C LYS A 4 23.28 -14.38 -29.03
N LYS A 5 22.17 -13.68 -29.34
CA LYS A 5 21.95 -12.30 -28.86
C LYS A 5 21.31 -12.23 -27.46
N GLU A 6 20.55 -13.25 -27.05
CA GLU A 6 19.97 -13.30 -25.69
C GLU A 6 21.00 -13.61 -24.60
N GLY A 7 22.01 -14.43 -24.91
CA GLY A 7 23.11 -14.72 -23.97
C GLY A 7 24.02 -13.54 -23.66
N LEU A 8 24.07 -12.52 -24.54
CA LEU A 8 24.92 -11.32 -24.34
C LEU A 8 24.22 -10.23 -23.52
N ALA A 9 22.89 -10.17 -23.54
CA ALA A 9 22.09 -9.24 -22.76
C ALA A 9 22.08 -9.60 -21.27
N LEU A 10 22.11 -10.86 -20.92
CA LEU A 10 22.22 -11.36 -19.54
C LEU A 10 23.60 -11.13 -18.91
N LYS A 11 24.68 -11.08 -19.71
CA LYS A 11 26.04 -10.80 -19.21
C LYS A 11 26.31 -9.30 -18.93
N LYS A 12 25.61 -8.36 -19.58
CA LYS A 12 25.80 -6.92 -19.38
C LYS A 12 25.07 -6.35 -18.13
N ARG A 13 24.06 -7.03 -17.58
CA ARG A 13 23.35 -6.61 -16.35
C ARG A 13 24.06 -6.95 -15.04
N ARG A 14 25.22 -7.61 -15.11
CA ARG A 14 26.02 -8.06 -13.92
C ARG A 14 26.96 -7.01 -13.32
N LYS A 15 26.96 -5.75 -13.76
CA LYS A 15 27.98 -4.76 -13.33
C LYS A 15 27.46 -3.52 -12.61
N THR A 16 26.25 -3.51 -12.05
CA THR A 16 25.81 -2.39 -11.21
C THR A 16 25.29 -2.92 -9.88
N GLY A 17 25.99 -2.59 -8.80
CA GLY A 17 25.52 -2.73 -7.42
C GLY A 17 25.63 -4.12 -6.81
N ARG A 18 26.83 -4.55 -6.42
CA ARG A 18 27.00 -5.65 -5.45
C ARG A 18 26.37 -5.24 -4.13
N LEU A 19 25.13 -5.65 -3.86
CA LEU A 19 24.63 -5.76 -2.49
C LEU A 19 25.60 -6.71 -1.74
N LYS A 20 26.27 -6.19 -0.72
CA LYS A 20 27.17 -6.99 0.12
C LYS A 20 26.37 -8.16 0.70
N SER A 21 26.77 -9.37 0.34
CA SER A 21 26.18 -10.66 0.69
C SER A 21 25.70 -10.71 2.15
N GLY A 22 24.40 -10.95 2.35
CA GLY A 22 23.87 -11.36 3.65
C GLY A 22 24.30 -12.80 3.93
N ILE A 23 25.24 -13.01 4.84
CA ILE A 23 25.79 -14.32 5.13
C ILE A 23 25.44 -14.65 6.57
N ALA A 24 25.02 -15.90 6.82
CA ALA A 24 25.10 -16.51 8.13
C ALA A 24 26.58 -16.62 8.51
N PHE A 25 27.04 -15.86 9.48
CA PHE A 25 28.43 -15.92 9.94
C PHE A 25 28.56 -16.96 11.04
N ARG A 26 29.23 -18.05 10.72
CA ARG A 26 29.76 -18.98 11.72
C ARG A 26 31.12 -18.44 12.17
N LYS A 27 31.21 -17.83 13.36
CA LYS A 27 32.50 -17.52 13.98
C LYS A 27 33.06 -18.82 14.58
N LYS A 28 34.20 -19.31 14.08
CA LYS A 28 34.92 -20.48 14.66
C LYS A 28 35.05 -20.28 16.19
N GLY A 29 34.42 -21.17 16.96
CA GLY A 29 34.65 -21.26 18.41
C GLY A 29 33.55 -20.64 19.32
N ARG A 30 32.45 -20.08 18.80
CA ARG A 30 31.27 -19.68 19.60
C ARG A 30 29.98 -20.13 18.94
N ASN A 31 29.10 -20.81 19.68
CA ASN A 31 27.77 -21.26 19.21
C ASN A 31 26.77 -20.08 19.05
N TYR A 32 27.16 -19.02 18.35
CA TYR A 32 26.25 -17.92 17.99
C TYR A 32 25.88 -18.08 16.53
N MET A 33 24.59 -18.23 16.30
CA MET A 33 24.02 -18.34 14.96
C MET A 33 23.28 -17.05 14.68
N PHE A 34 23.76 -16.34 13.68
CA PHE A 34 23.20 -15.07 13.20
C PHE A 34 22.67 -15.28 11.77
N CYS A 35 21.45 -14.85 11.51
CA CYS A 35 20.89 -14.82 10.16
C CYS A 35 20.26 -13.48 9.88
N ARG A 36 20.35 -13.05 8.61
CA ARG A 36 19.71 -11.84 8.10
C ARG A 36 18.82 -12.18 6.92
N VAL A 37 17.59 -11.65 6.95
CA VAL A 37 16.66 -11.63 5.81
C VAL A 37 16.11 -10.22 5.63
N PHE A 38 15.35 -10.00 4.56
CA PHE A 38 14.79 -8.71 4.25
C PHE A 38 13.27 -8.76 4.24
N GLY A 39 12.66 -7.83 4.94
CA GLY A 39 11.25 -7.49 4.89
C GLY A 39 11.07 -6.05 4.44
N GLY A 40 9.87 -5.52 4.58
CA GLY A 40 9.60 -4.15 4.22
C GLY A 40 8.49 -3.51 5.04
N ALA A 41 8.50 -2.20 5.09
CA ALA A 41 7.47 -1.37 5.68
C ALA A 41 7.04 -0.26 4.73
N CYS A 42 5.79 0.16 4.83
CA CYS A 42 5.26 1.31 4.13
C CYS A 42 5.19 2.50 5.11
N THR A 43 5.70 3.67 4.70
CA THR A 43 5.60 4.92 5.45
C THR A 43 5.05 5.99 4.50
N GLY A 44 3.82 6.42 4.74
CA GLY A 44 3.10 7.21 3.72
C GLY A 44 2.85 6.35 2.49
N ILE A 45 3.34 6.78 1.33
CA ILE A 45 3.33 6.02 0.07
C ILE A 45 4.70 5.46 -0.30
N ASP A 46 5.69 5.61 0.58
CA ASP A 46 7.06 5.15 0.35
C ASP A 46 7.31 3.79 0.98
N GLY A 47 7.87 2.88 0.19
CA GLY A 47 8.38 1.61 0.68
C GLY A 47 9.77 1.77 1.29
N ARG A 48 10.02 1.06 2.38
CA ARG A 48 11.34 0.99 3.02
C ARG A 48 11.73 -0.46 3.26
N ILE A 49 12.92 -0.83 2.85
CA ILE A 49 13.46 -2.16 3.11
C ILE A 49 13.97 -2.24 4.54
N VAL A 50 13.58 -3.30 5.23
CA VAL A 50 13.93 -3.57 6.62
C VAL A 50 14.76 -4.84 6.69
N ARG A 51 15.93 -4.73 7.30
CA ARG A 51 16.74 -5.91 7.63
C ARG A 51 16.19 -6.55 8.88
N VAL A 52 15.88 -7.80 8.79
CA VAL A 52 15.40 -8.65 9.89
C VAL A 52 16.55 -9.55 10.28
N GLU A 53 17.14 -9.31 11.43
CA GLU A 53 18.33 -9.99 11.93
C GLU A 53 17.92 -10.85 13.12
N ALA A 54 18.15 -12.16 13.05
CA ALA A 54 17.86 -13.08 14.14
C ALA A 54 19.15 -13.63 14.78
N ASP A 55 19.14 -13.73 16.09
CA ASP A 55 20.19 -14.34 16.90
C ASP A 55 19.59 -15.37 17.87
N ALA A 56 20.26 -16.51 18.03
CA ALA A 56 19.86 -17.56 18.95
C ALA A 56 21.01 -17.87 19.92
N GLY A 57 20.92 -17.34 21.12
CA GLY A 57 21.93 -17.52 22.18
C GLY A 57 21.53 -18.53 23.25
N ASN A 58 22.51 -19.01 24.01
CA ASN A 58 22.28 -19.82 25.19
C ASN A 58 21.78 -18.94 26.34
N GLY A 59 20.96 -19.46 27.23
CA GLY A 59 20.41 -18.78 28.38
C GLY A 59 18.96 -19.18 28.67
N LEU A 60 18.31 -18.49 29.59
CA LEU A 60 16.89 -18.70 29.86
C LEU A 60 16.06 -18.48 28.61
N PRO A 61 15.14 -19.41 28.27
CA PRO A 61 14.31 -19.31 27.07
C PRO A 61 13.51 -18.01 27.07
N SER A 62 13.77 -17.16 26.08
CA SER A 62 13.04 -15.90 25.88
C SER A 62 12.96 -15.56 24.42
N PHE A 63 12.04 -14.67 24.06
CA PHE A 63 11.84 -14.19 22.69
C PHE A 63 11.62 -12.68 22.70
N HIS A 64 12.52 -11.93 22.09
CA HIS A 64 12.46 -10.49 22.04
C HIS A 64 12.54 -9.99 20.60
N ILE A 65 11.69 -9.02 20.25
CA ILE A 65 11.80 -8.24 19.03
C ILE A 65 12.23 -6.83 19.43
N VAL A 66 13.31 -6.35 18.85
CA VAL A 66 13.92 -5.05 19.14
C VAL A 66 14.02 -4.17 17.90
N GLY A 67 14.22 -2.89 18.11
CA GLY A 67 14.22 -1.85 17.11
C GLY A 67 13.21 -0.76 17.46
N GLU A 68 13.07 0.22 16.59
CA GLU A 68 11.99 1.21 16.70
C GLU A 68 10.69 0.64 16.13
N ILE A 69 9.92 -0.07 16.97
CA ILE A 69 8.79 -0.91 16.60
C ILE A 69 7.48 -0.46 17.27
N SER A 70 6.34 -0.75 16.64
CA SER A 70 5.01 -0.58 17.22
C SER A 70 4.70 -1.68 18.26
N ALA A 71 3.63 -1.50 19.03
CA ALA A 71 3.15 -2.53 19.95
C ALA A 71 2.77 -3.81 19.22
N GLU A 72 2.09 -3.70 18.07
CA GLU A 72 1.69 -4.82 17.22
C GLU A 72 2.89 -5.69 16.80
N VAL A 73 4.00 -5.06 16.40
CA VAL A 73 5.24 -5.76 16.04
C VAL A 73 5.90 -6.40 17.27
N ARG A 74 5.80 -5.77 18.43
CA ARG A 74 6.34 -6.35 19.68
C ARG A 74 5.57 -7.58 20.12
N GLU A 75 4.26 -7.55 19.98
CA GLU A 75 3.36 -8.66 20.36
C GLU A 75 3.45 -9.83 19.38
N SER A 76 3.93 -9.62 18.15
CA SER A 76 4.04 -10.68 17.13
C SER A 76 4.95 -11.85 17.54
N GLY A 77 5.83 -11.64 18.53
CA GLY A 77 6.75 -12.69 18.98
C GLY A 77 6.05 -13.98 19.45
N MET A 78 4.93 -13.87 20.16
CA MET A 78 4.13 -15.03 20.54
C MET A 78 3.46 -15.70 19.34
N ARG A 79 2.93 -14.90 18.42
CA ARG A 79 2.29 -15.38 17.18
C ARG A 79 3.29 -16.14 16.32
N ILE A 80 4.48 -15.58 16.09
CA ILE A 80 5.57 -16.20 15.32
C ILE A 80 5.96 -17.54 15.92
N ARG A 81 6.20 -17.62 17.23
CA ARG A 81 6.56 -18.90 17.92
C ARG A 81 5.51 -19.96 17.72
N THR A 82 4.23 -19.62 17.89
CA THR A 82 3.10 -20.54 17.74
C THR A 82 2.97 -20.99 16.29
N ALA A 83 3.04 -20.07 15.34
CA ALA A 83 2.97 -20.37 13.92
C ALA A 83 4.11 -21.29 13.45
N VAL A 84 5.34 -21.05 13.89
CA VAL A 84 6.50 -21.91 13.60
C VAL A 84 6.27 -23.33 14.12
N LYS A 85 5.82 -23.48 15.37
CA LYS A 85 5.51 -24.77 15.98
C LYS A 85 4.41 -25.51 15.21
N ASN A 86 3.31 -24.83 14.90
CA ASN A 86 2.16 -25.42 14.21
C ASN A 86 2.44 -25.71 12.73
N SER A 87 3.46 -25.08 12.15
CA SER A 87 3.99 -25.41 10.82
C SER A 87 4.91 -26.66 10.80
N GLY A 88 5.10 -27.32 11.93
CA GLY A 88 5.91 -28.53 12.06
C GLY A 88 7.40 -28.28 12.31
N PHE A 89 7.79 -27.04 12.64
CA PHE A 89 9.19 -26.70 12.96
C PHE A 89 9.39 -26.61 14.48
N SER A 90 10.59 -27.02 14.95
CA SER A 90 10.94 -26.96 16.36
C SER A 90 11.79 -25.72 16.65
N LEU A 91 11.40 -24.95 17.67
CA LEU A 91 12.25 -23.90 18.25
C LEU A 91 12.84 -24.46 19.57
N PRO A 92 14.12 -24.84 19.61
CA PRO A 92 14.79 -25.25 20.84
C PRO A 92 14.65 -24.22 21.96
N PRO A 93 14.70 -24.59 23.25
CA PRO A 93 14.59 -23.65 24.38
C PRO A 93 15.87 -22.79 24.49
N LYS A 94 15.94 -21.71 23.70
CA LYS A 94 17.04 -20.77 23.65
C LYS A 94 16.53 -19.34 23.82
N ARG A 95 17.46 -18.40 24.03
CA ARG A 95 17.16 -16.97 23.96
C ARG A 95 17.17 -16.53 22.51
N TYR A 96 16.03 -16.08 21.99
CA TYR A 96 15.88 -15.55 20.64
C TYR A 96 15.77 -14.04 20.66
N LEU A 97 16.53 -13.38 19.79
CA LEU A 97 16.48 -11.96 19.55
C LEU A 97 16.26 -11.70 18.06
N VAL A 98 15.23 -10.93 17.73
CA VAL A 98 14.99 -10.45 16.37
C VAL A 98 15.15 -8.94 16.36
N ASN A 99 16.08 -8.43 15.55
CA ASN A 99 16.31 -7.00 15.39
C ASN A 99 15.81 -6.50 14.05
N LEU A 100 14.96 -5.46 14.07
CA LEU A 100 14.43 -4.80 12.87
C LEU A 100 15.20 -3.51 12.59
N ALA A 101 16.15 -3.53 11.67
CA ALA A 101 17.03 -2.43 11.31
C ALA A 101 16.67 -1.79 9.95
N PRO A 102 16.95 -0.49 9.75
CA PRO A 102 17.59 0.48 10.63
C PRO A 102 16.65 1.08 11.69
N SER A 103 17.19 1.75 12.70
CA SER A 103 16.41 2.43 13.76
C SER A 103 15.84 3.79 13.34
N GLY A 104 16.15 4.28 12.14
CA GLY A 104 15.78 5.64 11.70
C GLY A 104 14.31 5.88 11.37
N PHE A 105 13.43 4.87 11.54
CA PHE A 105 11.99 5.00 11.39
C PHE A 105 11.24 3.90 12.15
N ARG A 106 10.02 4.19 12.57
CA ARG A 106 9.18 3.25 13.29
C ARG A 106 8.59 2.20 12.36
N LYS A 107 8.79 0.91 12.69
CA LYS A 107 8.19 -0.23 12.00
C LYS A 107 6.83 -0.51 12.60
N SER A 108 5.82 -0.55 11.74
CA SER A 108 4.43 -0.84 12.11
C SER A 108 3.83 -1.85 11.14
N GLY A 109 2.73 -2.47 11.55
CA GLY A 109 2.05 -3.50 10.79
C GLY A 109 2.61 -4.89 11.04
N THR A 110 1.89 -5.88 10.52
CA THR A 110 2.10 -7.32 10.82
C THR A 110 2.97 -8.03 9.78
N GLY A 111 3.39 -7.33 8.71
CA GLY A 111 4.16 -7.90 7.60
C GLY A 111 5.54 -8.44 7.95
N PHE A 112 6.00 -8.25 9.18
CA PHE A 112 7.30 -8.73 9.66
C PHE A 112 7.28 -10.14 10.24
N ASP A 113 6.12 -10.79 10.35
CA ASP A 113 6.01 -12.13 10.91
C ASP A 113 6.73 -13.15 10.05
N LEU A 114 6.45 -13.16 8.74
CA LEU A 114 7.10 -14.07 7.80
C LEU A 114 8.63 -13.91 7.78
N PRO A 115 9.20 -12.70 7.54
CA PRO A 115 10.66 -12.56 7.54
C PRO A 115 11.29 -12.89 8.89
N SER A 116 10.62 -12.62 10.02
CA SER A 116 11.12 -12.99 11.35
C SER A 116 11.16 -14.51 11.55
N ALA A 117 10.11 -15.24 11.11
CA ALA A 117 10.08 -16.70 11.16
C ALA A 117 11.17 -17.32 10.28
N VAL A 118 11.34 -16.82 9.04
CA VAL A 118 12.41 -17.27 8.12
C VAL A 118 13.79 -17.02 8.71
N ALA A 119 14.03 -15.82 9.29
CA ALA A 119 15.30 -15.49 9.93
C ALA A 119 15.62 -16.42 11.12
N LEU A 120 14.63 -16.72 11.95
CA LEU A 120 14.77 -17.62 13.09
C LEU A 120 15.09 -19.06 12.65
N LEU A 121 14.35 -19.59 11.68
CA LEU A 121 14.56 -20.95 11.17
C LEU A 121 15.94 -21.09 10.49
N CYS A 122 16.38 -20.05 9.79
CA CYS A 122 17.73 -19.98 9.25
C CYS A 122 18.79 -19.93 10.38
N CYS A 123 18.56 -19.11 11.41
CA CYS A 123 19.45 -18.93 12.55
C CYS A 123 19.70 -20.25 13.31
N ILE A 124 18.72 -21.15 13.36
CA ILE A 124 18.83 -22.48 13.98
C ILE A 124 19.15 -23.60 12.99
N GLU A 125 19.66 -23.26 11.81
CA GLU A 125 20.11 -24.19 10.74
C GLU A 125 19.02 -25.11 10.19
N GLN A 126 17.73 -24.79 10.38
CA GLN A 126 16.64 -25.56 9.78
C GLN A 126 16.42 -25.21 8.30
N ILE A 127 16.97 -24.10 7.82
CA ILE A 127 16.98 -23.73 6.40
C ILE A 127 18.34 -23.21 5.97
N SER A 128 18.70 -23.47 4.71
CA SER A 128 19.97 -22.99 4.14
C SER A 128 19.88 -21.51 3.72
N PRO A 129 20.90 -20.68 3.99
CA PRO A 129 20.91 -19.28 3.63
C PRO A 129 21.08 -18.99 2.12
N LYS A 130 21.22 -20.01 1.25
CA LYS A 130 21.60 -19.84 -0.16
C LYS A 130 20.65 -18.94 -0.97
N PHE A 131 19.35 -18.98 -0.70
CA PHE A 131 18.32 -18.24 -1.44
C PHE A 131 17.80 -17.00 -0.71
N LEU A 132 18.33 -16.68 0.48
CA LEU A 132 17.88 -15.54 1.27
C LEU A 132 18.40 -14.20 0.74
N ASN A 133 19.55 -14.22 0.05
CA ASN A 133 20.09 -13.03 -0.59
C ASN A 133 19.25 -12.65 -1.80
N ASN A 134 18.94 -11.38 -1.96
CA ASN A 134 18.06 -10.83 -3.01
C ASN A 134 16.59 -11.26 -2.91
N SER A 135 16.18 -11.85 -1.78
CA SER A 135 14.79 -12.22 -1.51
C SER A 135 14.15 -11.29 -0.48
N LEU A 136 12.94 -10.86 -0.78
CA LEU A 136 12.09 -10.06 0.10
C LEU A 136 10.96 -10.95 0.63
N PHE A 137 10.72 -10.91 1.92
CA PHE A 137 9.67 -11.67 2.58
C PHE A 137 8.70 -10.71 3.25
N ILE A 138 7.41 -10.80 2.95
CA ILE A 138 6.39 -9.95 3.56
C ILE A 138 5.13 -10.79 3.79
N GLY A 139 4.59 -10.76 5.00
CA GLY A 139 3.34 -11.44 5.32
C GLY A 139 3.12 -11.53 6.81
N GLU A 140 1.86 -11.53 7.22
CA GLU A 140 1.42 -11.85 8.57
C GLU A 140 1.25 -13.36 8.70
N LEU A 141 1.52 -13.91 9.87
CA LEU A 141 1.31 -15.32 10.18
C LEU A 141 0.09 -15.50 11.09
N SER A 142 -0.84 -16.34 10.68
CA SER A 142 -1.84 -16.90 11.58
C SER A 142 -1.20 -17.92 12.53
N LEU A 143 -1.86 -18.23 13.64
CA LEU A 143 -1.35 -19.19 14.62
C LEU A 143 -1.15 -20.61 14.05
N ASN A 144 -1.89 -20.98 13.00
CA ASN A 144 -1.74 -22.24 12.28
C ASN A 144 -0.61 -22.25 11.24
N GLY A 145 0.09 -21.09 11.07
CA GLY A 145 1.16 -20.93 10.09
C GLY A 145 0.73 -20.52 8.70
N SER A 146 -0.56 -20.24 8.46
CA SER A 146 -1.01 -19.67 7.18
C SER A 146 -0.61 -18.21 7.04
N LEU A 147 -0.40 -17.76 5.80
CA LEU A 147 -0.05 -16.37 5.47
C LEU A 147 -1.30 -15.53 5.22
N VAL A 148 -1.38 -14.41 5.89
CA VAL A 148 -2.48 -13.44 5.82
C VAL A 148 -2.00 -12.20 5.05
N PRO A 149 -2.84 -11.64 4.14
CA PRO A 149 -2.52 -10.45 3.39
C PRO A 149 -2.24 -9.24 4.29
N VAL A 150 -1.31 -8.40 3.84
CA VAL A 150 -0.91 -7.16 4.52
C VAL A 150 -1.08 -5.95 3.61
N ARG A 151 -1.08 -4.74 4.20
CA ARG A 151 -1.23 -3.48 3.47
C ARG A 151 0.12 -2.95 3.00
N GLY A 152 0.13 -2.14 1.93
CA GLY A 152 1.29 -1.40 1.51
C GLY A 152 2.37 -2.23 0.82
N ILE A 153 1.99 -3.32 0.15
CA ILE A 153 2.93 -4.16 -0.60
C ILE A 153 3.51 -3.41 -1.79
N LEU A 154 2.68 -2.72 -2.56
CA LEU A 154 3.12 -2.04 -3.78
C LEU A 154 4.26 -1.03 -3.55
N PRO A 155 4.20 -0.10 -2.57
CA PRO A 155 5.33 0.76 -2.24
C PRO A 155 6.60 0.00 -1.90
N VAL A 156 6.48 -1.07 -1.11
CA VAL A 156 7.63 -1.86 -0.65
C VAL A 156 8.28 -2.62 -1.81
N VAL A 157 7.49 -3.27 -2.67
CA VAL A 157 8.00 -3.97 -3.87
C VAL A 157 8.64 -2.98 -4.84
N SER A 158 8.02 -1.79 -5.03
CA SER A 158 8.60 -0.72 -5.85
C SER A 158 10.00 -0.31 -5.38
N GLN A 159 10.20 -0.21 -4.07
CA GLN A 159 11.50 0.11 -3.48
C GLN A 159 12.48 -1.07 -3.60
N ALA A 160 12.02 -2.29 -3.37
CA ALA A 160 12.84 -3.49 -3.46
C ALA A 160 13.44 -3.70 -4.85
N VAL A 161 12.65 -3.47 -5.91
CA VAL A 161 13.16 -3.53 -7.30
C VAL A 161 14.24 -2.49 -7.55
N LYS A 162 14.08 -1.26 -7.03
CA LYS A 162 15.11 -0.21 -7.13
C LYS A 162 16.42 -0.60 -6.42
N GLU A 163 16.31 -1.33 -5.31
CA GLU A 163 17.46 -1.82 -4.55
C GLU A 163 18.06 -3.14 -5.09
N GLY A 164 17.46 -3.70 -6.17
CA GLY A 164 18.02 -4.86 -6.88
C GLY A 164 17.61 -6.22 -6.30
N PHE A 165 16.53 -6.28 -5.55
CA PHE A 165 15.93 -7.55 -5.14
C PHE A 165 15.34 -8.29 -6.33
N LEU A 166 15.46 -9.62 -6.35
CA LEU A 166 15.06 -10.47 -7.46
C LEU A 166 13.81 -11.32 -7.16
N TYR A 167 13.59 -11.63 -5.90
CA TYR A 167 12.52 -12.54 -5.47
C TYR A 167 11.69 -11.91 -4.37
N CYS A 168 10.38 -12.13 -4.41
CA CYS A 168 9.43 -11.66 -3.39
C CYS A 168 8.48 -12.77 -2.99
N PHE A 169 8.39 -13.03 -1.69
CA PHE A 169 7.46 -14.00 -1.10
C PHE A 169 6.36 -13.23 -0.36
N VAL A 170 5.13 -13.41 -0.80
CA VAL A 170 3.95 -12.70 -0.27
C VAL A 170 2.76 -13.65 -0.07
N PRO A 171 1.78 -13.30 0.77
CA PRO A 171 0.52 -14.00 0.83
C PRO A 171 -0.21 -14.01 -0.52
N PRO A 172 -1.06 -15.02 -0.83
CA PRO A 172 -1.77 -15.10 -2.10
C PRO A 172 -2.59 -13.86 -2.43
N GLY A 173 -3.24 -13.24 -1.43
CA GLY A 173 -4.04 -12.04 -1.62
C GLY A 173 -3.24 -10.78 -2.02
N ASN A 174 -1.92 -10.79 -1.86
CA ASN A 174 -1.03 -9.68 -2.24
C ASN A 174 -0.28 -9.90 -3.57
N VAL A 175 -0.41 -11.08 -4.18
CA VAL A 175 0.35 -11.43 -5.38
C VAL A 175 0.11 -10.45 -6.52
N GLN A 176 -1.13 -10.16 -6.86
CA GLN A 176 -1.45 -9.27 -7.98
C GLN A 176 -1.00 -7.83 -7.75
N GLU A 177 -1.05 -7.36 -6.49
CA GLU A 177 -0.50 -6.08 -6.09
C GLU A 177 1.03 -6.03 -6.29
N ALA A 178 1.75 -7.09 -5.91
CA ALA A 178 3.19 -7.18 -6.08
C ALA A 178 3.61 -7.24 -7.56
N LEU A 179 2.81 -7.90 -8.41
CA LEU A 179 3.05 -8.05 -9.85
C LEU A 179 2.85 -6.76 -10.67
N ILE A 180 2.25 -5.71 -10.09
CA ILE A 180 2.15 -4.38 -10.73
C ILE A 180 3.55 -3.85 -11.09
N ILE A 181 4.56 -4.17 -10.27
CA ILE A 181 5.95 -3.77 -10.50
C ILE A 181 6.70 -4.89 -11.24
N SER A 182 7.15 -4.60 -12.44
CA SER A 182 8.00 -5.52 -13.20
C SER A 182 9.45 -5.53 -12.70
N GLY A 183 10.15 -6.65 -12.93
CA GLY A 183 11.58 -6.78 -12.59
C GLY A 183 11.88 -7.62 -11.37
N MET A 184 10.88 -8.23 -10.76
CA MET A 184 11.00 -9.15 -9.63
C MET A 184 10.13 -10.39 -9.86
N THR A 185 10.63 -11.55 -9.48
CA THR A 185 9.85 -12.79 -9.46
C THR A 185 9.04 -12.86 -8.17
N VAL A 186 7.72 -12.95 -8.28
CA VAL A 186 6.80 -12.98 -7.14
C VAL A 186 6.34 -14.42 -6.89
N TYR A 187 6.43 -14.87 -5.65
CA TYR A 187 5.91 -16.15 -5.19
C TYR A 187 4.77 -15.91 -4.21
N GLY A 188 3.58 -16.40 -4.57
CA GLY A 188 2.44 -16.48 -3.66
C GLY A 188 2.57 -17.73 -2.78
N ALA A 189 2.58 -17.57 -1.47
CA ALA A 189 2.68 -18.67 -0.54
C ALA A 189 1.50 -18.69 0.44
N GLU A 190 0.84 -19.82 0.59
CA GLU A 190 -0.31 -19.98 1.49
C GLU A 190 0.11 -20.13 2.96
N SER A 191 1.34 -20.58 3.23
CA SER A 191 1.81 -20.86 4.58
C SER A 191 3.32 -20.70 4.73
N LEU A 192 3.79 -20.54 5.98
CA LEU A 192 5.21 -20.57 6.34
C LEU A 192 5.86 -21.86 5.83
N LYS A 193 5.17 -23.02 5.99
CA LYS A 193 5.70 -24.30 5.52
C LYS A 193 5.95 -24.29 4.02
N ALA A 194 5.05 -23.76 3.20
CA ALA A 194 5.23 -23.68 1.74
C ALA A 194 6.45 -22.83 1.35
N VAL A 195 6.70 -21.72 2.06
CA VAL A 195 7.91 -20.89 1.85
C VAL A 195 9.16 -21.69 2.21
N ILE A 196 9.17 -22.39 3.34
CA ILE A 196 10.34 -23.14 3.79
C ILE A 196 10.63 -24.34 2.88
N ASP A 197 9.59 -25.10 2.48
CA ASP A 197 9.72 -26.22 1.54
C ASP A 197 10.33 -25.75 0.20
N HIS A 198 9.94 -24.57 -0.29
CA HIS A 198 10.55 -23.97 -1.49
C HIS A 198 12.03 -23.58 -1.27
N LEU A 199 12.35 -22.94 -0.15
CA LEU A 199 13.71 -22.53 0.18
C LEU A 199 14.65 -23.72 0.39
N GLN A 200 14.11 -24.88 0.77
CA GLN A 200 14.85 -26.14 0.92
C GLN A 200 14.91 -26.97 -0.37
N GLY A 201 14.13 -26.60 -1.41
CA GLY A 201 14.02 -27.37 -2.63
C GLY A 201 13.20 -28.65 -2.49
N ILE A 202 12.37 -28.78 -1.44
CA ILE A 202 11.49 -29.92 -1.21
C ILE A 202 10.26 -29.82 -2.12
N ARG A 203 9.66 -28.63 -2.22
CA ARG A 203 8.52 -28.33 -3.08
C ARG A 203 8.66 -26.91 -3.61
N GLU A 204 8.84 -26.79 -4.91
CA GLU A 204 8.98 -25.48 -5.54
C GLU A 204 7.63 -24.76 -5.64
N LEU A 205 7.61 -23.48 -5.28
CA LEU A 205 6.51 -22.57 -5.58
C LEU A 205 6.62 -22.15 -7.06
N VAL A 206 5.50 -22.09 -7.73
CA VAL A 206 5.44 -21.58 -9.11
C VAL A 206 5.50 -20.05 -9.08
N PRO A 207 6.36 -19.41 -9.88
CA PRO A 207 6.33 -17.97 -10.06
C PRO A 207 4.94 -17.50 -10.46
N ALA A 208 4.46 -16.48 -9.79
CA ALA A 208 3.13 -15.95 -10.09
C ALA A 208 3.17 -15.12 -11.38
N GLU A 209 2.10 -15.20 -12.14
CA GLU A 209 1.89 -14.41 -13.35
C GLU A 209 0.80 -13.35 -13.14
N PRO A 210 0.90 -12.18 -13.82
CA PRO A 210 -0.16 -11.20 -13.82
C PRO A 210 -1.45 -11.84 -14.34
N LEU A 211 -2.55 -11.63 -13.61
CA LEU A 211 -3.86 -11.95 -14.17
C LEU A 211 -4.10 -11.09 -15.40
N ALA A 212 -4.67 -11.69 -16.44
CA ALA A 212 -5.17 -10.92 -17.56
C ALA A 212 -6.08 -9.80 -17.03
N PRO A 213 -6.00 -8.57 -17.57
CA PRO A 213 -6.96 -7.53 -17.20
C PRO A 213 -8.36 -8.15 -17.32
N PRO A 214 -9.25 -7.94 -16.31
CA PRO A 214 -10.61 -8.41 -16.47
C PRO A 214 -11.12 -7.86 -17.79
N GLU A 215 -11.59 -8.75 -18.68
CA GLU A 215 -12.29 -8.32 -19.88
C GLU A 215 -13.34 -7.32 -19.41
N VAL A 216 -13.24 -6.09 -19.89
CA VAL A 216 -14.29 -5.11 -19.72
C VAL A 216 -15.48 -5.73 -20.42
N LYS A 217 -16.34 -6.44 -19.68
CA LYS A 217 -17.57 -6.95 -20.23
C LYS A 217 -18.32 -5.72 -20.72
N GLU A 218 -18.37 -5.55 -22.04
CA GLU A 218 -19.28 -4.63 -22.67
C GLU A 218 -20.68 -5.00 -22.16
N GLY A 219 -21.21 -4.21 -21.24
CA GLY A 219 -22.52 -4.48 -20.64
C GLY A 219 -22.63 -4.30 -19.13
N SER A 220 -21.55 -4.14 -18.37
CA SER A 220 -21.63 -3.79 -16.94
C SER A 220 -21.77 -2.27 -16.76
N GLY A 221 -22.95 -1.74 -17.07
CA GLY A 221 -23.32 -0.33 -16.89
C GLY A 221 -22.55 0.59 -17.85
N PHE A 222 -23.27 1.32 -18.70
CA PHE A 222 -22.63 2.38 -19.49
C PHE A 222 -21.88 3.31 -18.53
N PRO A 223 -20.63 3.70 -18.81
CA PRO A 223 -19.98 4.72 -18.02
C PRO A 223 -20.88 5.95 -17.97
N LEU A 224 -20.99 6.57 -16.80
CA LEU A 224 -21.82 7.77 -16.62
C LEU A 224 -21.39 8.83 -17.65
N ASP A 225 -22.32 9.35 -18.44
CA ASP A 225 -22.06 10.33 -19.50
C ASP A 225 -22.70 11.69 -19.16
N PHE A 226 -22.05 12.76 -19.58
CA PHE A 226 -22.60 14.10 -19.55
C PHE A 226 -23.83 14.23 -20.47
N GLY A 227 -23.98 13.37 -21.44
CA GLY A 227 -25.17 13.26 -22.27
C GLY A 227 -26.45 12.93 -21.49
N ASP A 228 -26.34 12.20 -20.39
CA ASP A 228 -27.48 11.85 -19.50
C ASP A 228 -28.09 13.11 -18.84
N ILE A 229 -27.33 14.19 -18.71
CA ILE A 229 -27.80 15.44 -18.12
C ILE A 229 -28.56 16.22 -19.17
N ARG A 230 -29.86 16.32 -19.02
CA ARG A 230 -30.68 17.13 -19.92
C ARG A 230 -30.60 18.61 -19.54
N GLY A 231 -30.47 19.49 -20.54
CA GLY A 231 -30.29 20.93 -20.30
C GLY A 231 -28.96 21.26 -19.62
N GLN A 232 -28.97 22.22 -18.70
CA GLN A 232 -27.82 22.67 -17.90
C GLN A 232 -26.57 23.07 -18.75
N ALA A 233 -26.77 23.74 -19.88
CA ALA A 233 -25.68 24.04 -20.84
C ALA A 233 -24.54 24.83 -20.19
N ALA A 234 -24.83 25.83 -19.36
CA ALA A 234 -23.84 26.62 -18.65
C ALA A 234 -23.06 25.75 -17.63
N GLY A 235 -23.75 24.94 -16.82
CA GLY A 235 -23.13 24.04 -15.86
C GLY A 235 -22.24 22.99 -16.54
N LYS A 236 -22.68 22.38 -17.64
CA LYS A 236 -21.90 21.46 -18.45
C LYS A 236 -20.63 22.12 -19.02
N ARG A 237 -20.74 23.37 -19.48
CA ARG A 237 -19.57 24.12 -19.98
C ARG A 237 -18.57 24.38 -18.86
N CYS A 238 -19.04 24.85 -17.70
CA CYS A 238 -18.16 25.07 -16.53
C CYS A 238 -17.49 23.78 -16.09
N ALA A 239 -18.23 22.66 -16.01
CA ALA A 239 -17.65 21.37 -15.63
C ALA A 239 -16.57 20.89 -16.62
N ARG A 240 -16.78 21.07 -17.94
CA ARG A 240 -15.74 20.75 -18.94
C ARG A 240 -14.50 21.62 -18.79
N ILE A 241 -14.65 22.92 -18.54
CA ILE A 241 -13.50 23.82 -18.30
C ILE A 241 -12.77 23.39 -17.01
N ALA A 242 -13.51 23.11 -15.94
CA ALA A 242 -12.95 22.65 -14.68
C ALA A 242 -12.18 21.33 -14.85
N ALA A 243 -12.74 20.36 -15.56
CA ALA A 243 -12.10 19.07 -15.81
C ALA A 243 -10.84 19.20 -16.67
N ALA A 244 -10.86 20.05 -17.71
CA ALA A 244 -9.73 20.25 -18.62
C ALA A 244 -8.60 21.05 -17.99
N GLY A 245 -8.93 22.06 -17.18
CA GLY A 245 -7.95 22.97 -16.56
C GLY A 245 -7.63 22.65 -15.10
N TRP A 246 -8.17 21.59 -14.54
CA TRP A 246 -8.02 21.21 -13.11
C TRP A 246 -8.48 22.31 -12.16
N HIS A 247 -9.56 23.05 -12.53
CA HIS A 247 -10.10 24.14 -11.74
C HIS A 247 -11.15 23.63 -10.75
N HIS A 248 -11.04 24.03 -9.50
CA HIS A 248 -12.07 23.75 -8.50
C HIS A 248 -13.40 24.37 -8.92
N LEU A 249 -14.50 23.66 -8.61
CA LEU A 249 -15.84 24.05 -9.06
C LEU A 249 -16.80 24.12 -7.87
N LEU A 250 -17.57 25.22 -7.78
CA LEU A 250 -18.65 25.37 -6.85
C LEU A 250 -20.00 25.39 -7.62
N LEU A 251 -20.88 24.45 -7.28
CA LEU A 251 -22.22 24.32 -7.83
C LEU A 251 -23.24 24.86 -6.82
N ILE A 252 -23.92 25.95 -7.18
CA ILE A 252 -24.97 26.56 -6.34
C ILE A 252 -26.32 26.42 -7.07
N GLY A 253 -27.31 25.89 -6.40
CA GLY A 253 -28.66 25.76 -6.98
C GLY A 253 -29.64 25.07 -6.05
N PRO A 254 -30.94 25.11 -6.35
CA PRO A 254 -31.98 24.52 -5.52
C PRO A 254 -31.83 22.97 -5.47
N PRO A 255 -32.45 22.32 -4.49
CA PRO A 255 -32.56 20.85 -4.47
C PRO A 255 -33.13 20.32 -5.79
N GLY A 256 -32.62 19.18 -6.25
CA GLY A 256 -33.06 18.55 -7.51
C GLY A 256 -32.52 19.20 -8.80
N SER A 257 -31.66 20.23 -8.73
CA SER A 257 -31.09 20.87 -9.93
C SER A 257 -30.00 20.07 -10.65
N GLY A 258 -29.68 18.86 -10.21
CA GLY A 258 -28.70 17.96 -10.86
C GLY A 258 -27.26 18.18 -10.47
N LYS A 259 -26.94 18.93 -9.39
CA LYS A 259 -25.56 19.20 -8.91
C LYS A 259 -24.76 17.91 -8.67
N THR A 260 -25.31 16.99 -7.92
CA THR A 260 -24.68 15.69 -7.62
C THR A 260 -24.49 14.85 -8.88
N MET A 261 -25.52 14.81 -9.75
CA MET A 261 -25.47 14.11 -11.03
C MET A 261 -24.36 14.64 -11.94
N MET A 262 -24.12 15.95 -11.92
CA MET A 262 -23.03 16.60 -12.67
C MET A 262 -21.66 16.23 -12.08
N ALA A 263 -21.52 16.33 -10.75
CA ALA A 263 -20.28 16.02 -10.06
C ALA A 263 -19.80 14.58 -10.29
N GLU A 264 -20.72 13.61 -10.21
CA GLU A 264 -20.42 12.18 -10.43
C GLU A 264 -19.95 11.85 -11.83
N ARG A 265 -20.22 12.72 -12.81
CA ARG A 265 -19.83 12.53 -14.22
C ARG A 265 -18.52 13.24 -14.57
N ILE A 266 -18.01 14.12 -13.73
CA ILE A 266 -16.76 14.84 -13.99
C ILE A 266 -15.58 13.90 -14.22
N PRO A 267 -15.35 12.81 -13.44
CA PRO A 267 -14.24 11.89 -13.67
C PRO A 267 -14.20 11.32 -15.09
N TYR A 268 -15.36 11.13 -15.71
CA TYR A 268 -15.49 10.52 -17.06
C TYR A 268 -15.17 11.49 -18.21
N ILE A 269 -15.14 12.79 -17.96
CA ILE A 269 -14.74 13.82 -18.94
C ILE A 269 -13.33 14.37 -18.69
N MET A 270 -12.68 13.93 -17.60
CA MET A 270 -11.28 14.27 -17.33
C MET A 270 -10.36 13.49 -18.26
N PRO A 271 -9.18 14.02 -18.62
CA PRO A 271 -8.16 13.27 -19.35
C PRO A 271 -7.82 11.95 -18.64
N PRO A 272 -7.52 10.86 -19.37
CA PRO A 272 -7.10 9.61 -18.75
C PRO A 272 -5.83 9.81 -17.93
N MET A 273 -5.68 9.03 -16.86
CA MET A 273 -4.48 9.08 -16.02
C MET A 273 -3.26 8.55 -16.77
N SER A 274 -2.13 9.23 -16.67
CA SER A 274 -0.83 8.71 -17.09
C SER A 274 -0.46 7.47 -16.24
N ARG A 275 0.53 6.69 -16.69
CA ARG A 275 0.99 5.53 -15.92
C ARG A 275 1.58 5.92 -14.56
N GLU A 276 2.22 7.08 -14.49
CA GLU A 276 2.77 7.67 -13.27
C GLU A 276 1.66 8.02 -12.28
N GLU A 277 0.61 8.72 -12.75
CA GLU A 277 -0.58 9.04 -11.96
C GLU A 277 -1.28 7.77 -11.46
N GLN A 278 -1.51 6.79 -12.34
CA GLN A 278 -2.09 5.48 -11.96
C GLN A 278 -1.26 4.80 -10.86
N MET A 279 0.07 4.83 -10.96
CA MET A 279 0.96 4.25 -9.98
C MET A 279 0.88 4.97 -8.64
N GLU A 280 0.85 6.30 -8.65
CA GLU A 280 0.77 7.12 -7.43
C GLU A 280 -0.56 6.91 -6.70
N VAL A 281 -1.68 6.95 -7.44
CA VAL A 281 -3.01 6.62 -6.91
C VAL A 281 -3.03 5.20 -6.34
N THR A 282 -2.50 4.21 -7.08
CA THR A 282 -2.52 2.82 -6.62
C THR A 282 -1.68 2.64 -5.35
N LYS A 283 -0.55 3.33 -5.20
CA LYS A 283 0.26 3.32 -3.97
C LYS A 283 -0.50 3.89 -2.77
N ILE A 284 -1.28 4.96 -2.96
CA ILE A 284 -2.13 5.53 -1.90
C ILE A 284 -3.17 4.50 -1.44
N TYR A 285 -3.84 3.84 -2.39
CA TYR A 285 -4.84 2.81 -2.06
C TYR A 285 -4.23 1.56 -1.43
N SER A 286 -3.02 1.16 -1.87
CA SER A 286 -2.22 0.11 -1.25
C SER A 286 -1.89 0.43 0.21
N ALA A 287 -1.34 1.61 0.47
CA ALA A 287 -1.00 2.07 1.82
C ALA A 287 -2.24 2.18 2.73
N ALA A 288 -3.39 2.56 2.17
CA ALA A 288 -4.67 2.60 2.86
C ALA A 288 -5.27 1.20 3.14
N GLY A 289 -4.76 0.15 2.50
CA GLY A 289 -5.36 -1.18 2.53
C GLY A 289 -6.72 -1.24 1.81
N ARG A 290 -6.92 -0.40 0.80
CA ARG A 290 -8.17 -0.27 0.03
C ARG A 290 -8.07 -0.82 -1.40
N LEU A 291 -6.97 -1.47 -1.75
CA LEU A 291 -6.89 -2.22 -2.99
C LEU A 291 -7.74 -3.49 -2.89
N LYS A 292 -8.57 -3.72 -3.88
CA LYS A 292 -9.34 -4.98 -3.96
C LYS A 292 -8.38 -6.13 -4.31
N PRO A 293 -8.53 -7.30 -3.69
CA PRO A 293 -7.74 -8.48 -4.08
C PRO A 293 -7.88 -8.74 -5.58
N GLY A 294 -6.75 -8.99 -6.25
CA GLY A 294 -6.73 -9.24 -7.68
C GLY A 294 -6.83 -7.99 -8.57
N SER A 295 -6.96 -6.77 -8.01
CA SER A 295 -6.91 -5.56 -8.82
C SER A 295 -5.48 -5.25 -9.25
N GLY A 296 -5.33 -4.84 -10.53
CA GLY A 296 -4.10 -4.24 -11.06
C GLY A 296 -3.99 -2.75 -10.72
N LEU A 297 -3.33 -1.99 -11.60
CA LEU A 297 -3.28 -0.52 -11.51
C LEU A 297 -4.70 0.07 -11.55
N ILE A 298 -4.94 1.06 -10.69
CA ILE A 298 -6.16 1.87 -10.73
C ILE A 298 -6.05 2.78 -11.97
N SER A 299 -6.86 2.51 -12.98
CA SER A 299 -6.89 3.26 -14.25
C SER A 299 -7.97 4.34 -14.27
N ALA A 300 -9.05 4.17 -13.51
CA ALA A 300 -10.12 5.16 -13.39
C ALA A 300 -9.77 6.24 -12.37
N ARG A 301 -10.05 7.51 -12.70
CA ARG A 301 -9.86 8.62 -11.75
C ARG A 301 -10.72 8.41 -10.51
N PRO A 302 -10.17 8.50 -9.31
CA PRO A 302 -10.92 8.35 -8.07
C PRO A 302 -12.04 9.39 -7.96
N PHE A 303 -13.19 8.95 -7.46
CA PHE A 303 -14.27 9.84 -7.03
C PHE A 303 -14.56 9.60 -5.55
N ARG A 304 -14.36 10.61 -4.72
CA ARG A 304 -14.59 10.53 -3.27
C ARG A 304 -15.66 11.51 -2.85
N ARG A 305 -16.65 11.01 -2.11
CA ARG A 305 -17.78 11.81 -1.61
C ARG A 305 -17.94 11.57 -0.11
N PRO A 306 -17.13 12.23 0.74
CA PRO A 306 -17.33 12.15 2.18
C PRO A 306 -18.65 12.83 2.58
N HIS A 307 -19.29 12.29 3.61
CA HIS A 307 -20.47 12.90 4.20
C HIS A 307 -20.06 14.21 4.93
N HIS A 308 -20.93 15.22 4.96
CA HIS A 308 -20.60 16.52 5.58
C HIS A 308 -20.29 16.43 7.08
N SER A 309 -20.77 15.39 7.78
CA SER A 309 -20.49 15.17 9.21
C SER A 309 -19.11 14.61 9.53
N VAL A 310 -18.25 14.34 8.53
CA VAL A 310 -16.91 13.82 8.78
C VAL A 310 -16.02 14.82 9.49
N SER A 311 -15.12 14.31 10.33
CA SER A 311 -14.10 15.14 10.99
C SER A 311 -12.97 15.54 10.05
N ASP A 312 -12.20 16.57 10.43
CA ASP A 312 -10.93 16.94 9.81
C ASP A 312 -10.01 15.75 9.58
N LYS A 313 -9.90 14.85 10.58
CA LYS A 313 -9.06 13.63 10.51
C LYS A 313 -9.48 12.65 9.42
N VAL A 314 -10.76 12.60 9.08
CA VAL A 314 -11.24 11.76 7.97
C VAL A 314 -10.88 12.41 6.64
N LEU A 315 -10.96 13.74 6.54
CA LEU A 315 -10.63 14.46 5.33
C LEU A 315 -9.13 14.44 5.01
N ILE A 316 -8.29 14.81 5.97
CA ILE A 316 -6.84 14.92 5.75
C ILE A 316 -6.08 13.63 6.08
N GLY A 317 -6.65 12.75 6.89
CA GLY A 317 -6.00 11.55 7.36
C GLY A 317 -5.50 11.64 8.80
N GLY A 318 -5.11 10.52 9.35
CA GLY A 318 -4.68 10.44 10.74
C GLY A 318 -4.77 9.02 11.29
N GLY A 319 -4.97 8.93 12.60
CA GLY A 319 -5.01 7.67 13.33
C GLY A 319 -3.76 7.42 14.18
N LEU A 320 -3.73 6.32 14.91
CA LEU A 320 -2.56 5.87 15.69
C LEU A 320 -1.39 5.52 14.77
N VAL A 321 -1.70 4.89 13.65
CA VAL A 321 -0.80 4.71 12.50
C VAL A 321 -1.29 5.71 11.44
N PRO A 322 -0.45 6.68 11.03
CA PRO A 322 -0.83 7.66 10.03
C PRO A 322 -1.29 7.00 8.72
N GLY A 323 -2.54 7.23 8.34
CA GLY A 323 -3.13 6.74 7.10
C GLY A 323 -3.69 7.89 6.26
N PRO A 324 -3.84 7.69 4.91
CA PRO A 324 -4.37 8.72 4.02
C PRO A 324 -5.85 8.99 4.29
N GLY A 325 -6.25 10.26 4.24
CA GLY A 325 -7.63 10.70 4.31
C GLY A 325 -8.30 10.77 2.94
N GLU A 326 -9.53 11.28 2.91
CA GLU A 326 -10.34 11.40 1.69
C GLU A 326 -9.67 12.32 0.63
N MET A 327 -8.93 13.35 1.06
CA MET A 327 -8.12 14.21 0.18
C MET A 327 -7.11 13.40 -0.63
N SER A 328 -6.33 12.54 0.05
CA SER A 328 -5.33 11.70 -0.61
C SER A 328 -5.96 10.55 -1.40
N LEU A 329 -7.08 10.01 -0.93
CA LEU A 329 -7.83 8.98 -1.66
C LEU A 329 -8.50 9.54 -2.93
N ALA A 330 -8.69 10.86 -3.02
CA ALA A 330 -9.18 11.56 -4.19
C ALA A 330 -8.04 12.10 -5.10
N HIS A 331 -6.78 11.81 -4.77
CA HIS A 331 -5.63 12.26 -5.53
C HIS A 331 -5.77 11.92 -7.02
N ASP A 332 -5.44 12.86 -7.91
CA ASP A 332 -5.61 12.79 -9.36
C ASP A 332 -7.03 12.40 -9.82
N GLY A 333 -8.01 12.68 -8.97
CA GLY A 333 -9.43 12.43 -9.20
C GLY A 333 -10.29 13.58 -8.67
N VAL A 334 -11.49 13.27 -8.22
CA VAL A 334 -12.48 14.25 -7.77
C VAL A 334 -12.80 14.05 -6.29
N LEU A 335 -12.68 15.11 -5.50
CA LEU A 335 -13.22 15.21 -4.17
C LEU A 335 -14.52 16.00 -4.24
N PHE A 336 -15.65 15.32 -4.07
CA PHE A 336 -16.95 15.94 -4.10
C PHE A 336 -17.46 16.22 -2.68
N LEU A 337 -17.67 17.50 -2.37
CA LEU A 337 -18.17 17.98 -1.10
C LEU A 337 -19.64 18.43 -1.29
N ASP A 338 -20.56 17.48 -1.10
CA ASP A 338 -21.99 17.76 -1.16
C ASP A 338 -22.44 18.44 0.14
N GLU A 339 -23.47 19.28 0.05
CA GLU A 339 -23.94 20.08 1.19
C GLU A 339 -22.79 20.87 1.84
N PHE A 340 -21.96 21.53 1.02
CA PHE A 340 -20.71 22.18 1.42
C PHE A 340 -20.87 23.14 2.63
N ALA A 341 -22.00 23.81 2.73
CA ALA A 341 -22.30 24.74 3.82
C ALA A 341 -22.52 24.03 5.18
N GLU A 342 -22.79 22.72 5.17
CA GLU A 342 -23.04 21.94 6.38
C GLU A 342 -21.77 21.32 6.97
N PHE A 343 -20.64 21.37 6.26
CA PHE A 343 -19.35 20.94 6.81
C PHE A 343 -18.95 21.80 7.98
N SER A 344 -18.36 21.19 9.01
CA SER A 344 -17.83 21.92 10.14
C SER A 344 -16.68 22.84 9.72
N ARG A 345 -16.57 24.02 10.32
CA ARG A 345 -15.49 24.96 10.06
C ARG A 345 -14.08 24.35 10.19
N PRO A 346 -13.77 23.54 11.22
CA PRO A 346 -12.48 22.86 11.31
C PRO A 346 -12.21 21.93 10.14
N ALA A 347 -13.21 21.20 9.64
CA ALA A 347 -13.08 20.33 8.49
C ALA A 347 -12.73 21.09 7.21
N LEU A 348 -13.36 22.25 6.97
CA LEU A 348 -13.08 23.11 5.81
C LEU A 348 -11.72 23.79 5.91
N GLU A 349 -11.34 24.28 7.07
CA GLU A 349 -10.01 24.90 7.28
C GLU A 349 -8.88 23.89 7.09
N ALA A 350 -9.11 22.62 7.46
CA ALA A 350 -8.13 21.55 7.26
C ALA A 350 -7.82 21.26 5.79
N LEU A 351 -8.72 21.58 4.86
CA LEU A 351 -8.50 21.40 3.41
C LEU A 351 -7.55 22.45 2.81
N ARG A 352 -7.41 23.62 3.45
CA ARG A 352 -6.71 24.78 2.88
C ARG A 352 -5.26 24.46 2.56
N GLN A 353 -4.49 24.05 3.54
CA GLN A 353 -3.07 23.74 3.36
C GLN A 353 -2.83 22.63 2.32
N PRO A 354 -3.54 21.47 2.34
CA PRO A 354 -3.38 20.46 1.31
C PRO A 354 -3.71 20.93 -0.11
N LEU A 355 -4.72 21.78 -0.28
CA LEU A 355 -5.07 22.33 -1.61
C LEU A 355 -3.99 23.26 -2.17
N GLU A 356 -3.30 24.02 -1.31
CA GLU A 356 -2.20 24.89 -1.70
C GLU A 356 -0.93 24.10 -2.01
N LEU A 357 -0.59 23.10 -1.19
CA LEU A 357 0.68 22.37 -1.29
C LEU A 357 0.60 21.11 -2.15
N GLY A 358 -0.60 20.60 -2.47
CA GLY A 358 -0.81 19.35 -3.17
C GLY A 358 -0.42 18.12 -2.35
N THR A 359 -0.21 18.26 -1.05
CA THR A 359 0.22 17.18 -0.14
C THR A 359 -0.38 17.36 1.24
N VAL A 360 -0.66 16.25 1.90
CA VAL A 360 -1.05 16.19 3.30
C VAL A 360 0.14 15.75 4.15
N PHE A 361 0.48 16.51 5.17
CA PHE A 361 1.48 16.18 6.17
C PHE A 361 0.79 15.73 7.46
N ILE A 362 1.01 14.51 7.87
CA ILE A 362 0.48 13.96 9.12
C ILE A 362 1.63 13.82 10.12
N HIS A 363 1.69 14.71 11.10
CA HIS A 363 2.65 14.64 12.18
C HIS A 363 1.98 14.05 13.43
N ARG A 364 2.57 13.02 14.00
CA ARG A 364 2.14 12.37 15.23
C ARG A 364 3.36 12.04 16.10
N LEU A 365 3.15 11.89 17.40
CA LEU A 365 4.21 11.46 18.33
C LEU A 365 4.89 10.15 17.91
N ARG A 366 4.20 9.34 17.13
CA ARG A 366 4.66 8.00 16.69
C ARG A 366 5.17 7.94 15.25
N GLY A 367 5.33 9.08 14.60
CA GLY A 367 5.85 9.17 13.23
C GLY A 367 5.19 10.26 12.39
N SER A 368 5.84 10.62 11.31
CA SER A 368 5.31 11.53 10.30
C SER A 368 5.15 10.79 8.98
N SER A 369 4.11 11.12 8.25
CA SER A 369 3.86 10.58 6.91
C SER A 369 3.36 11.68 6.00
N THR A 370 3.77 11.62 4.75
CA THR A 370 3.33 12.54 3.70
C THR A 370 2.55 11.76 2.67
N PHE A 371 1.41 12.29 2.27
CA PHE A 371 0.58 11.72 1.22
C PHE A 371 0.29 12.75 0.15
N PRO A 372 0.39 12.42 -1.15
CA PRO A 372 -0.08 13.27 -2.22
C PRO A 372 -1.58 13.56 -2.07
N ALA A 373 -2.00 14.78 -2.40
CA ALA A 373 -3.38 15.22 -2.27
C ALA A 373 -3.68 16.36 -3.26
N LYS A 374 -3.81 16.01 -4.53
CA LYS A 374 -4.13 16.94 -5.63
C LYS A 374 -5.48 16.59 -6.27
N PRO A 375 -6.59 16.60 -5.51
CA PRO A 375 -7.89 16.36 -6.10
C PRO A 375 -8.38 17.60 -6.84
N LEU A 376 -9.21 17.39 -7.85
CA LEU A 376 -10.13 18.42 -8.31
C LEU A 376 -11.29 18.47 -7.31
N VAL A 377 -11.43 19.60 -6.59
CA VAL A 377 -12.52 19.77 -5.63
C VAL A 377 -13.76 20.27 -6.35
N VAL A 378 -14.85 19.54 -6.20
CA VAL A 378 -16.18 19.95 -6.62
C VAL A 378 -17.04 20.09 -5.37
N ALA A 379 -17.50 21.29 -5.09
CA ALA A 379 -18.41 21.55 -3.96
C ALA A 379 -19.82 21.82 -4.48
N ALA A 380 -20.83 21.36 -3.76
CA ALA A 380 -22.23 21.66 -4.05
C ALA A 380 -22.94 22.20 -2.82
N MET A 381 -23.75 23.22 -3.00
CA MET A 381 -24.55 23.79 -1.91
C MET A 381 -25.88 24.34 -2.40
N ASN A 382 -26.80 24.46 -1.50
CA ASN A 382 -28.03 25.20 -1.72
C ASN A 382 -27.78 26.69 -1.49
N PRO A 383 -28.50 27.60 -2.18
CA PRO A 383 -28.29 29.04 -2.06
C PRO A 383 -28.70 29.59 -0.69
N CYS A 384 -29.56 28.88 0.03
CA CYS A 384 -29.97 29.15 1.39
C CYS A 384 -30.49 27.84 2.03
N ARG A 385 -30.77 27.83 3.34
CA ARG A 385 -31.29 26.66 4.06
C ARG A 385 -32.60 26.12 3.50
N CYS A 386 -33.51 26.99 3.05
CA CYS A 386 -34.75 26.59 2.40
C CYS A 386 -34.60 26.18 0.92
N GLY A 387 -33.49 26.54 0.28
CA GLY A 387 -33.17 26.21 -1.12
C GLY A 387 -33.79 27.16 -2.17
N TYR A 388 -34.61 28.11 -1.79
CA TYR A 388 -35.43 28.90 -2.74
C TYR A 388 -34.89 30.29 -3.09
N TYR A 389 -33.81 30.77 -2.45
CA TYR A 389 -33.22 32.04 -2.84
C TYR A 389 -32.81 32.01 -4.34
N PRO A 390 -33.03 33.08 -5.14
CA PRO A 390 -33.48 34.41 -4.76
C PRO A 390 -35.01 34.65 -4.75
N ASP A 391 -35.83 33.62 -4.85
CA ASP A 391 -37.30 33.77 -4.81
C ASP A 391 -37.73 34.19 -3.39
N LYS A 392 -38.00 35.53 -3.25
CA LYS A 392 -38.37 36.14 -1.96
C LYS A 392 -39.74 35.68 -1.45
N ASN A 393 -40.57 35.09 -2.30
CA ASN A 393 -41.89 34.62 -1.90
C ASN A 393 -41.85 33.22 -1.25
N ARG A 394 -40.77 32.47 -1.54
CA ARG A 394 -40.56 31.10 -1.01
C ARG A 394 -39.45 31.00 0.02
N CYS A 395 -38.53 31.95 -0.02
CA CYS A 395 -37.38 31.96 0.89
C CYS A 395 -37.72 32.60 2.23
#